data_caeb9365667f4841dad4057456c157f9
#
_entry.id   caeb9365667f4841dad4057456c157f9
#
_cell.length_a   1.000
_cell.length_b   1.000
_cell.length_c   1.000
_cell.angle_alpha   90.00
_cell.angle_beta   90.00
_cell.angle_gamma   90.00
#
_symmetry.space_group_name_H-M   'P 1'
#
loop_
_entity.id
_entity.type
_entity.pdbx_description
1 polymer ?
#
loop_
_entity_poly.entity_id
_entity_poly.type
_entity_poly.pdbx_seq_one_letter_code
_entity_poly.pdbx_strand_id
1 'polypeptide(L)'
;MLFRSTGGATTSASAPTPAPGVAVAAPIPSLAAGLDAEDDEDTPAVLKVAETLTIVVEEEPSLEDAPTTVPSAALKEEAAAPEPAQSYSDSEMLDVVAQALENGRVDLYLRPTVTLPERRPRYFEALTRIRTRSDELITPSAYLSVAESSGMIPLIDNVQLVKSVQALRRLGPKSRIKGFFCNISVRTLLDPEFFPELVEFMEENSGLSESLIFEVNQPAILALETSELGSLDTLGALGYRFSLDHVSDLDVDFAGLRDRHFRFVKVDSKTFLHDMEVGGKGLPGADMKSYLDTFDLKLVVDQVDDEGTVAKLLDYGVELAQGNLFGAPKPVSPALLRELEEADAA
;
A
#
# COMPACT_ATOMS: atom_id res chain seq x y z
N MET A 1 73.39 10.87 -25.20
CA MET A 1 74.06 12.13 -24.79
C MET A 1 73.09 12.90 -23.88
N LEU A 2 73.43 12.95 -22.59
CA LEU A 2 73.51 14.10 -21.73
C LEU A 2 72.18 14.87 -21.46
N PHE A 3 71.64 14.64 -20.27
CA PHE A 3 71.64 15.46 -19.02
C PHE A 3 71.07 16.89 -19.18
N ARG A 4 70.03 17.25 -18.41
CA ARG A 4 69.97 17.90 -17.09
C ARG A 4 68.52 18.20 -16.70
N SER A 5 68.08 17.77 -15.65
CA SER A 5 67.67 18.22 -14.31
C SER A 5 67.65 19.71 -14.00
N THR A 6 66.52 20.23 -13.56
CA THR A 6 66.27 21.28 -12.55
C THR A 6 64.74 21.39 -12.43
N GLY A 7 64.04 21.36 -11.35
CA GLY A 7 64.20 21.87 -10.06
C GLY A 7 62.83 22.31 -9.59
N GLY A 8 62.40 21.89 -8.42
CA GLY A 8 61.07 21.90 -7.87
C GLY A 8 60.44 23.29 -7.67
N ALA A 9 59.11 23.22 -7.55
CA ALA A 9 58.34 24.13 -6.71
C ALA A 9 57.11 23.37 -6.20
N THR A 10 57.14 23.02 -4.94
CA THR A 10 56.00 22.55 -4.20
C THR A 10 55.06 23.72 -3.95
N THR A 11 53.90 23.72 -4.61
CA THR A 11 52.76 24.55 -4.21
C THR A 11 51.79 23.68 -3.42
N SER A 12 51.77 23.89 -2.13
CA SER A 12 50.75 23.44 -1.19
C SER A 12 49.39 23.94 -1.61
N ALA A 13 48.55 23.05 -2.14
CA ALA A 13 47.14 23.33 -2.37
C ALA A 13 46.42 23.05 -1.04
N SER A 14 45.90 24.11 -0.43
CA SER A 14 45.01 24.07 0.73
C SER A 14 43.76 23.31 0.35
N ALA A 15 43.36 22.35 1.18
CA ALA A 15 42.06 21.66 1.11
C ALA A 15 40.92 22.69 1.27
N PRO A 16 39.81 22.54 0.56
CA PRO A 16 38.65 23.38 0.76
C PRO A 16 37.96 23.06 2.10
N THR A 17 37.66 24.11 2.84
CA THR A 17 36.90 24.10 4.08
C THR A 17 35.53 23.47 3.81
N PRO A 18 35.05 22.51 4.63
CA PRO A 18 33.70 21.98 4.48
C PRO A 18 32.66 23.04 4.80
N ALA A 19 31.64 23.14 4.01
CA ALA A 19 30.45 23.95 4.24
C ALA A 19 29.76 23.54 5.55
N PRO A 20 29.00 24.44 6.24
CA PRO A 20 28.40 24.15 7.54
C PRO A 20 27.33 23.08 7.44
N GLY A 21 27.44 22.14 8.35
CA GLY A 21 26.71 20.94 8.64
C GLY A 21 25.25 20.83 8.14
N VAL A 22 25.05 19.88 7.28
CA VAL A 22 23.82 19.09 7.28
C VAL A 22 23.89 18.30 8.59
N ALA A 23 22.98 18.56 9.51
CA ALA A 23 22.83 17.76 10.71
C ALA A 23 22.50 16.34 10.26
N VAL A 24 23.44 15.43 10.46
CA VAL A 24 23.19 14.00 10.40
C VAL A 24 22.20 13.75 11.53
N ALA A 25 20.99 13.34 11.18
CA ALA A 25 20.00 12.90 12.13
C ALA A 25 20.68 11.86 13.04
N ALA A 26 20.57 12.07 14.36
CA ALA A 26 21.01 11.08 15.32
C ALA A 26 20.31 9.75 15.01
N PRO A 27 20.98 8.60 15.20
CA PRO A 27 20.32 7.32 15.07
C PRO A 27 19.10 7.31 15.99
N ILE A 28 17.93 6.98 15.42
CA ILE A 28 16.70 6.80 16.16
C ILE A 28 16.99 5.74 17.23
N PRO A 29 16.73 5.99 18.52
CA PRO A 29 16.95 4.98 19.52
C PRO A 29 16.16 3.73 19.14
N SER A 30 16.82 2.60 19.11
CA SER A 30 16.20 1.28 18.94
C SER A 30 15.02 1.19 19.90
N LEU A 31 13.83 0.88 19.36
CA LEU A 31 12.58 0.67 20.11
C LEU A 31 12.64 -0.46 21.15
N ALA A 32 13.81 -1.05 21.38
CA ALA A 32 14.08 -2.13 22.31
C ALA A 32 14.31 -1.72 23.77
N ALA A 33 14.24 -0.43 24.12
CA ALA A 33 14.48 0.02 25.50
C ALA A 33 13.17 0.49 26.14
N GLY A 34 12.41 -0.45 26.73
CA GLY A 34 11.34 -0.11 27.65
C GLY A 34 10.13 -1.03 27.71
N LEU A 35 10.30 -2.34 27.66
CA LEU A 35 9.24 -3.28 28.05
C LEU A 35 9.89 -4.39 28.89
N ASP A 36 9.77 -4.27 30.21
CA ASP A 36 9.96 -5.38 31.14
C ASP A 36 8.73 -6.30 31.00
N ALA A 37 8.79 -7.28 30.12
CA ALA A 37 7.96 -8.48 30.09
C ALA A 37 8.89 -9.65 29.78
N GLU A 38 8.73 -10.73 30.50
CA GLU A 38 9.60 -11.90 30.52
C GLU A 38 9.95 -12.39 29.13
N ASP A 39 11.24 -12.54 28.86
CA ASP A 39 11.86 -12.83 27.58
C ASP A 39 11.43 -14.19 27.03
N ASP A 40 10.71 -14.17 25.91
CA ASP A 40 10.80 -15.21 24.88
C ASP A 40 11.74 -14.70 23.80
N GLU A 41 13.00 -15.17 23.83
CA GLU A 41 14.14 -14.65 23.05
C GLU A 41 14.05 -14.90 21.52
N ASP A 42 12.96 -15.49 20.99
CA ASP A 42 12.88 -15.93 19.59
C ASP A 42 11.82 -15.21 18.71
N THR A 43 11.25 -14.08 19.18
CA THR A 43 10.25 -13.36 18.38
C THR A 43 10.92 -12.27 17.53
N PRO A 44 10.81 -12.32 16.17
CA PRO A 44 11.36 -11.26 15.29
C PRO A 44 10.82 -9.87 15.62
N ALA A 45 11.63 -8.82 15.42
CA ALA A 45 11.26 -7.43 15.73
C ALA A 45 9.94 -6.97 15.07
N VAL A 46 9.64 -7.48 13.87
CA VAL A 46 8.36 -7.31 13.16
C VAL A 46 7.18 -7.84 13.96
N LEU A 47 7.33 -8.99 14.62
CA LEU A 47 6.30 -9.59 15.47
C LEU A 47 6.11 -8.83 16.78
N LYS A 48 7.19 -8.31 17.39
CA LYS A 48 7.10 -7.51 18.64
C LYS A 48 6.26 -6.24 18.48
N VAL A 49 6.34 -5.58 17.32
CA VAL A 49 5.47 -4.43 16.99
C VAL A 49 4.02 -4.89 16.76
N ALA A 50 3.83 -6.09 16.18
CA ALA A 50 2.51 -6.64 15.88
C ALA A 50 1.75 -7.10 17.11
N GLU A 51 2.40 -7.69 18.10
CA GLU A 51 1.76 -8.15 19.34
C GLU A 51 1.25 -7.00 20.20
N THR A 52 1.92 -5.84 20.16
CA THR A 52 1.48 -4.61 20.84
C THR A 52 0.29 -3.95 20.14
N LEU A 53 0.04 -4.29 18.86
CA LEU A 53 -1.06 -3.76 18.04
C LEU A 53 -2.31 -4.65 18.11
N THR A 54 -2.67 -5.18 19.27
CA THR A 54 -3.94 -5.86 19.48
C THR A 54 -5.08 -4.93 19.08
N ILE A 55 -5.94 -5.37 18.14
CA ILE A 55 -7.19 -4.68 17.86
C ILE A 55 -7.99 -4.73 19.17
N VAL A 56 -8.08 -3.61 19.88
CA VAL A 56 -8.94 -3.48 21.03
C VAL A 56 -10.37 -3.62 20.52
N VAL A 57 -10.97 -4.76 20.75
CA VAL A 57 -12.40 -4.98 20.56
C VAL A 57 -13.06 -4.41 21.81
N GLU A 58 -13.50 -3.16 21.76
CA GLU A 58 -14.44 -2.66 22.77
C GLU A 58 -15.73 -3.45 22.62
N GLU A 59 -16.06 -4.24 23.62
CA GLU A 59 -17.40 -4.84 23.76
C GLU A 59 -18.37 -3.70 24.03
N GLU A 60 -19.21 -3.37 23.04
CA GLU A 60 -20.35 -2.49 23.28
C GLU A 60 -21.35 -3.18 24.21
N PRO A 61 -21.96 -2.43 25.17
CA PRO A 61 -23.01 -2.96 26.02
C PRO A 61 -24.25 -3.32 25.20
N SER A 62 -24.81 -4.49 25.46
CA SER A 62 -26.05 -4.99 24.87
C SER A 62 -27.19 -3.99 25.01
N LEU A 63 -27.70 -3.45 23.92
CA LEU A 63 -28.98 -2.74 23.87
C LEU A 63 -30.04 -3.71 23.38
N GLU A 64 -30.89 -4.11 24.30
CA GLU A 64 -32.19 -4.73 24.02
C GLU A 64 -33.18 -3.63 23.57
N ASP A 65 -33.98 -3.99 22.55
CA ASP A 65 -35.26 -3.41 22.14
C ASP A 65 -35.35 -1.93 21.71
N ALA A 66 -35.37 -1.71 20.37
CA ALA A 66 -36.21 -0.67 19.76
C ALA A 66 -36.59 -1.01 18.31
N PRO A 67 -37.81 -0.62 17.83
CA PRO A 67 -38.45 -1.23 16.68
C PRO A 67 -37.98 -0.68 15.31
N THR A 68 -37.96 -1.58 14.37
CA THR A 68 -37.69 -1.41 12.95
C THR A 68 -38.66 -0.43 12.29
N THR A 69 -38.18 0.67 11.78
CA THR A 69 -38.77 1.37 10.63
C THR A 69 -37.65 2.01 9.81
N VAL A 70 -37.43 1.44 8.62
CA VAL A 70 -36.49 1.97 7.62
C VAL A 70 -37.21 2.98 6.76
N PRO A 71 -36.80 4.25 6.69
CA PRO A 71 -37.12 5.13 5.57
C PRO A 71 -36.01 5.05 4.52
N SER A 72 -36.37 4.53 3.36
CA SER A 72 -35.63 4.77 2.12
C SER A 72 -35.60 6.27 1.84
N ALA A 73 -34.45 6.89 2.00
CA ALA A 73 -34.20 8.25 1.48
C ALA A 73 -32.72 8.55 1.32
N ALA A 74 -32.35 8.79 0.07
CA ALA A 74 -31.25 9.64 -0.37
C ALA A 74 -29.85 9.30 0.16
N LEU A 75 -29.12 8.56 -0.65
CA LEU A 75 -27.65 8.57 -0.66
C LEU A 75 -27.20 10.00 -0.97
N LYS A 76 -26.94 10.77 0.05
CA LYS A 76 -26.14 12.00 -0.04
C LYS A 76 -24.69 11.61 -0.09
N GLU A 77 -24.05 12.11 -1.13
CA GLU A 77 -22.64 12.34 -1.34
C GLU A 77 -21.85 12.39 -0.02
N GLU A 78 -21.23 11.29 0.40
CA GLU A 78 -20.24 11.33 1.47
C GLU A 78 -18.90 11.59 0.78
N ALA A 79 -18.57 12.88 0.77
CA ALA A 79 -17.32 13.42 0.29
C ALA A 79 -16.12 12.65 0.83
N ALA A 80 -15.04 12.63 0.03
CA ALA A 80 -13.71 12.24 0.47
C ALA A 80 -13.47 12.67 1.92
N ALA A 81 -12.82 11.77 2.72
CA ALA A 81 -12.52 12.07 4.11
C ALA A 81 -12.03 13.52 4.24
N PRO A 82 -12.56 14.31 5.19
CA PRO A 82 -12.21 15.72 5.30
C PRO A 82 -10.69 15.84 5.39
N GLU A 83 -10.14 16.76 4.62
CA GLU A 83 -8.75 17.17 4.83
C GLU A 83 -8.57 17.56 6.30
N PRO A 84 -7.40 17.26 6.92
CA PRO A 84 -7.19 17.56 8.32
C PRO A 84 -7.51 19.03 8.58
N ALA A 85 -8.30 19.30 9.60
CA ALA A 85 -8.73 20.64 9.98
C ALA A 85 -7.55 21.53 10.38
N GLN A 86 -6.37 20.95 10.60
CA GLN A 86 -5.11 21.61 10.91
C GLN A 86 -4.08 21.35 9.80
N SER A 87 -3.43 22.41 9.34
CA SER A 87 -2.24 22.29 8.51
C SER A 87 -1.03 22.01 9.42
N TYR A 88 -0.43 20.85 9.28
CA TYR A 88 0.81 20.49 9.95
C TYR A 88 2.01 20.91 9.09
N SER A 89 3.04 21.45 9.72
CA SER A 89 4.37 21.51 9.10
C SER A 89 4.96 20.11 8.96
N ASP A 90 5.96 19.92 8.08
CA ASP A 90 6.60 18.61 7.88
C ASP A 90 7.15 18.03 9.19
N SER A 91 7.73 18.86 10.07
CA SER A 91 8.23 18.43 11.38
C SER A 91 7.10 17.99 12.32
N GLU A 92 6.00 18.72 12.36
CA GLU A 92 4.84 18.35 13.18
C GLU A 92 4.18 17.08 12.65
N MET A 93 4.09 16.92 11.34
CA MET A 93 3.56 15.72 10.72
C MET A 93 4.45 14.51 11.02
N LEU A 94 5.78 14.68 10.98
CA LEU A 94 6.72 13.63 11.35
C LEU A 94 6.51 13.15 12.78
N ASP A 95 6.36 14.10 13.73
CA ASP A 95 6.06 13.78 15.12
C ASP A 95 4.72 13.05 15.29
N VAL A 96 3.70 13.45 14.53
CA VAL A 96 2.39 12.79 14.54
C VAL A 96 2.50 11.36 14.04
N VAL A 97 3.22 11.13 12.93
CA VAL A 97 3.44 9.78 12.37
C VAL A 97 4.19 8.90 13.36
N ALA A 98 5.33 9.39 13.89
CA ALA A 98 6.14 8.65 14.86
C ALA A 98 5.33 8.23 16.08
N GLN A 99 4.63 9.19 16.69
CA GLN A 99 3.80 8.93 17.87
C GLN A 99 2.60 8.01 17.58
N ALA A 100 2.05 8.04 16.37
CA ALA A 100 0.98 7.15 15.99
C ALA A 100 1.49 5.70 15.83
N LEU A 101 2.65 5.52 15.24
CA LEU A 101 3.30 4.21 15.12
C LEU A 101 3.63 3.62 16.50
N GLU A 102 4.27 4.41 17.39
CA GLU A 102 4.61 4.00 18.74
C GLU A 102 3.42 3.59 19.60
N ASN A 103 2.26 4.25 19.39
CA ASN A 103 1.07 4.05 20.22
C ASN A 103 -0.03 3.24 19.51
N GLY A 104 0.27 2.55 18.41
CA GLY A 104 -0.68 1.70 17.69
C GLY A 104 -1.86 2.44 17.06
N ARG A 105 -1.74 3.77 16.82
CA ARG A 105 -2.80 4.61 16.27
C ARG A 105 -2.75 4.72 14.74
N VAL A 106 -2.44 3.63 14.08
CA VAL A 106 -2.53 3.47 12.63
C VAL A 106 -3.67 2.51 12.34
N ASP A 107 -4.75 3.01 11.78
CA ASP A 107 -5.95 2.23 11.51
C ASP A 107 -5.94 1.70 10.08
N LEU A 108 -6.46 0.48 9.88
CA LEU A 108 -6.64 -0.14 8.56
C LEU A 108 -8.05 0.15 8.05
N TYR A 109 -8.13 0.61 6.81
CA TYR A 109 -9.36 0.85 6.07
C TYR A 109 -9.40 -0.04 4.83
N LEU A 110 -10.58 -0.47 4.43
CA LEU A 110 -10.79 -1.28 3.23
C LEU A 110 -11.66 -0.51 2.24
N ARG A 111 -11.16 -0.34 1.01
CA ARG A 111 -11.87 0.23 -0.14
C ARG A 111 -12.23 -0.89 -1.11
N PRO A 112 -13.52 -1.07 -1.49
CA PRO A 112 -13.92 -2.19 -2.33
C PRO A 112 -13.43 -2.03 -3.77
N THR A 113 -12.93 -3.13 -4.34
CA THR A 113 -12.79 -3.34 -5.78
C THR A 113 -13.88 -4.32 -6.20
N VAL A 114 -14.75 -3.88 -7.10
CA VAL A 114 -15.97 -4.60 -7.48
C VAL A 114 -15.86 -5.24 -8.86
N THR A 115 -16.66 -6.29 -9.06
CA THR A 115 -16.89 -6.82 -10.41
C THR A 115 -17.89 -5.95 -11.18
N LEU A 116 -17.71 -5.84 -12.48
CA LEU A 116 -18.67 -5.25 -13.40
C LEU A 116 -19.28 -6.35 -14.28
N PRO A 117 -20.57 -6.30 -14.60
CA PRO A 117 -21.57 -5.27 -14.26
C PRO A 117 -22.22 -5.43 -12.88
N GLU A 118 -22.01 -6.53 -12.12
CA GLU A 118 -22.76 -6.89 -10.92
C GLU A 118 -22.45 -5.99 -9.70
N ARG A 119 -21.36 -5.24 -9.74
CA ARG A 119 -20.90 -4.35 -8.65
C ARG A 119 -20.72 -5.04 -7.29
N ARG A 120 -20.32 -6.31 -7.32
CA ARG A 120 -20.07 -7.08 -6.11
C ARG A 120 -18.62 -6.93 -5.68
N PRO A 121 -18.33 -6.62 -4.41
CA PRO A 121 -16.98 -6.61 -3.90
C PRO A 121 -16.30 -7.95 -4.14
N ARG A 122 -15.11 -7.91 -4.74
CA ARG A 122 -14.31 -9.09 -5.05
C ARG A 122 -12.94 -9.05 -4.39
N TYR A 123 -12.37 -7.87 -4.34
CA TYR A 123 -11.13 -7.54 -3.65
C TYR A 123 -11.35 -6.28 -2.83
N PHE A 124 -10.42 -6.00 -1.92
CA PHE A 124 -10.36 -4.72 -1.24
C PHE A 124 -8.94 -4.17 -1.31
N GLU A 125 -8.82 -2.87 -1.40
CA GLU A 125 -7.55 -2.19 -1.18
C GLU A 125 -7.43 -1.84 0.29
N ALA A 126 -6.32 -2.25 0.88
CA ALA A 126 -5.94 -1.93 2.25
C ALA A 126 -5.30 -0.54 2.28
N LEU A 127 -5.85 0.35 3.08
CA LEU A 127 -5.39 1.72 3.22
C LEU A 127 -5.13 2.02 4.70
N THR A 128 -4.12 2.81 4.98
CA THR A 128 -3.85 3.27 6.35
C THR A 128 -4.47 4.64 6.60
N ARG A 129 -4.84 4.89 7.85
CA ARG A 129 -5.18 6.20 8.39
C ARG A 129 -4.44 6.37 9.69
N ILE A 130 -3.81 7.50 9.87
CA ILE A 130 -3.15 7.85 11.12
C ILE A 130 -4.14 8.59 11.99
N ARG A 131 -4.25 8.19 13.25
CA ARG A 131 -5.11 8.84 14.22
C ARG A 131 -4.26 9.65 15.19
N THR A 132 -4.54 10.95 15.27
CA THR A 132 -3.87 11.85 16.19
C THR A 132 -4.24 11.56 17.65
N ARG A 133 -3.64 12.24 18.61
CA ARG A 133 -4.04 12.16 20.03
C ARG A 133 -5.44 12.70 20.30
N SER A 134 -5.93 13.56 19.41
CA SER A 134 -7.30 14.13 19.48
C SER A 134 -8.31 13.33 18.64
N ASP A 135 -7.96 12.10 18.22
CA ASP A 135 -8.76 11.22 17.37
C ASP A 135 -9.07 11.77 15.96
N GLU A 136 -8.36 12.80 15.52
CA GLU A 136 -8.42 13.27 14.14
C GLU A 136 -7.76 12.26 13.21
N LEU A 137 -8.41 11.95 12.07
CA LEU A 137 -7.91 11.02 11.07
C LEU A 137 -7.10 11.77 10.00
N ILE A 138 -5.87 11.32 9.78
CA ILE A 138 -4.97 11.84 8.76
C ILE A 138 -4.85 10.81 7.64
N THR A 139 -5.10 11.26 6.41
CA THR A 139 -5.04 10.41 5.20
C THR A 139 -3.61 10.25 4.68
N PRO A 140 -3.31 9.20 3.89
CA PRO A 140 -2.00 9.00 3.29
C PRO A 140 -1.49 10.20 2.50
N SER A 141 -2.35 10.90 1.76
CA SER A 141 -1.98 12.10 0.99
C SER A 141 -1.33 13.21 1.83
N ALA A 142 -1.64 13.27 3.13
CA ALA A 142 -1.09 14.29 4.01
C ALA A 142 0.25 13.90 4.68
N TYR A 143 0.53 12.60 4.86
CA TYR A 143 1.72 12.18 5.59
C TYR A 143 2.76 11.39 4.77
N LEU A 144 2.38 10.80 3.63
CA LEU A 144 3.28 9.90 2.90
C LEU A 144 4.57 10.58 2.45
N SER A 145 4.52 11.81 1.93
CA SER A 145 5.72 12.51 1.47
C SER A 145 6.73 12.77 2.61
N VAL A 146 6.21 13.10 3.80
CA VAL A 146 7.04 13.29 5.01
C VAL A 146 7.59 11.97 5.50
N ALA A 147 6.76 10.91 5.53
CA ALA A 147 7.19 9.57 5.90
C ALA A 147 8.25 9.01 4.94
N GLU A 148 8.13 9.27 3.63
CA GLU A 148 9.13 8.89 2.63
C GLU A 148 10.47 9.58 2.87
N SER A 149 10.45 10.90 3.07
CA SER A 149 11.67 11.68 3.27
C SER A 149 12.39 11.33 4.57
N SER A 150 11.65 10.87 5.59
CA SER A 150 12.18 10.49 6.90
C SER A 150 12.53 9.01 7.04
N GLY A 151 12.24 8.17 6.03
CA GLY A 151 12.52 6.73 6.09
C GLY A 151 11.54 5.92 6.94
N MET A 152 10.37 6.48 7.27
CA MET A 152 9.35 5.79 8.10
C MET A 152 8.42 4.87 7.30
N ILE A 153 8.51 4.85 5.97
CA ILE A 153 7.63 4.03 5.13
C ILE A 153 7.69 2.54 5.47
N PRO A 154 8.86 1.91 5.70
CA PRO A 154 8.88 0.50 6.07
C PRO A 154 8.08 0.18 7.33
N LEU A 155 8.04 1.08 8.31
CA LEU A 155 7.24 0.90 9.53
C LEU A 155 5.74 0.98 9.26
N ILE A 156 5.32 1.89 8.38
CA ILE A 156 3.92 2.03 7.97
C ILE A 156 3.48 0.80 7.17
N ASP A 157 4.29 0.37 6.21
CA ASP A 157 4.04 -0.82 5.39
C ASP A 157 3.92 -2.07 6.28
N ASN A 158 4.78 -2.20 7.29
CA ASN A 158 4.71 -3.29 8.26
C ASN A 158 3.38 -3.31 9.01
N VAL A 159 2.97 -2.18 9.59
CA VAL A 159 1.68 -2.09 10.30
C VAL A 159 0.51 -2.41 9.38
N GLN A 160 0.52 -1.89 8.16
CA GLN A 160 -0.52 -2.17 7.15
C GLN A 160 -0.57 -3.66 6.83
N LEU A 161 0.59 -4.28 6.60
CA LEU A 161 0.71 -5.69 6.26
C LEU A 161 0.19 -6.60 7.37
N VAL A 162 0.67 -6.39 8.59
CA VAL A 162 0.25 -7.19 9.76
C VAL A 162 -1.27 -7.10 9.97
N LYS A 163 -1.83 -5.89 9.92
CA LYS A 163 -3.29 -5.71 10.07
C LYS A 163 -4.07 -6.32 8.90
N SER A 164 -3.53 -6.29 7.68
CA SER A 164 -4.14 -6.93 6.52
C SER A 164 -4.16 -8.46 6.65
N VAL A 165 -3.07 -9.06 7.09
CA VAL A 165 -2.97 -10.50 7.40
C VAL A 165 -3.97 -10.90 8.48
N GLN A 166 -4.05 -10.14 9.58
CA GLN A 166 -5.03 -10.39 10.66
C GLN A 166 -6.47 -10.31 10.16
N ALA A 167 -6.80 -9.33 9.33
CA ALA A 167 -8.13 -9.19 8.75
C ALA A 167 -8.47 -10.34 7.80
N LEU A 168 -7.53 -10.74 6.90
CA LEU A 168 -7.70 -11.88 5.99
C LEU A 168 -7.89 -13.20 6.73
N ARG A 169 -7.14 -13.44 7.81
CA ARG A 169 -7.30 -14.65 8.64
C ARG A 169 -8.69 -14.74 9.27
N ARG A 170 -9.32 -13.60 9.59
CA ARG A 170 -10.68 -13.54 10.15
C ARG A 170 -11.78 -13.76 9.12
N LEU A 171 -11.58 -13.36 7.87
CA LEU A 171 -12.56 -13.58 6.79
C LEU A 171 -12.75 -15.06 6.42
N GLY A 172 -11.80 -15.91 6.78
CA GLY A 172 -11.89 -17.34 6.54
C GLY A 172 -11.94 -17.77 5.06
N PRO A 173 -11.82 -19.08 4.79
CA PRO A 173 -11.68 -19.61 3.42
C PRO A 173 -13.00 -19.65 2.63
N LYS A 174 -14.14 -19.39 3.26
CA LYS A 174 -15.46 -19.42 2.60
C LYS A 174 -15.86 -18.07 2.04
N SER A 175 -15.12 -17.02 2.32
CA SER A 175 -15.43 -15.67 1.83
C SER A 175 -15.35 -15.59 0.29
N ARG A 176 -16.30 -14.86 -0.31
CA ARG A 176 -16.24 -14.49 -1.74
C ARG A 176 -15.17 -13.47 -2.04
N ILE A 177 -14.67 -12.81 -1.02
CA ILE A 177 -13.55 -11.88 -1.15
C ILE A 177 -12.32 -12.68 -1.51
N LYS A 178 -11.72 -12.35 -2.65
CA LYS A 178 -10.56 -13.06 -3.19
C LYS A 178 -9.24 -12.58 -2.59
N GLY A 179 -9.23 -11.40 -2.00
CA GLY A 179 -8.03 -10.90 -1.34
C GLY A 179 -8.01 -9.39 -1.16
N PHE A 180 -6.90 -8.96 -0.58
CA PHE A 180 -6.59 -7.56 -0.36
C PHE A 180 -5.39 -7.15 -1.21
N PHE A 181 -5.49 -6.00 -1.84
CA PHE A 181 -4.35 -5.25 -2.37
C PHE A 181 -3.71 -4.50 -1.20
N CYS A 182 -2.43 -4.75 -0.98
CA CYS A 182 -1.66 -4.17 0.12
C CYS A 182 -0.46 -3.43 -0.45
N ASN A 183 -0.42 -2.11 -0.30
CA ASN A 183 0.68 -1.31 -0.78
C ASN A 183 1.98 -1.74 -0.10
N ILE A 184 3.05 -1.80 -0.88
CA ILE A 184 4.40 -2.01 -0.39
C ILE A 184 5.37 -1.10 -1.14
N SER A 185 6.18 -0.39 -0.38
CA SER A 185 7.19 0.51 -0.91
C SER A 185 8.41 -0.29 -1.43
N VAL A 186 8.99 0.21 -2.51
CA VAL A 186 10.31 -0.28 -2.97
C VAL A 186 11.37 -0.12 -1.87
N ARG A 187 11.27 0.92 -1.04
CA ARG A 187 12.19 1.10 0.11
C ARG A 187 12.09 -0.07 1.09
N THR A 188 10.88 -0.55 1.37
CA THR A 188 10.64 -1.73 2.21
C THR A 188 11.22 -3.00 1.58
N LEU A 189 11.05 -3.16 0.26
CA LEU A 189 11.57 -4.32 -0.48
C LEU A 189 13.10 -4.36 -0.58
N LEU A 190 13.76 -3.20 -0.52
CA LEU A 190 15.21 -3.06 -0.63
C LEU A 190 15.89 -2.82 0.73
N ASP A 191 15.14 -2.73 1.82
CA ASP A 191 15.70 -2.52 3.15
C ASP A 191 16.41 -3.80 3.64
N PRO A 192 17.72 -3.75 3.88
CA PRO A 192 18.51 -4.95 4.21
C PRO A 192 18.23 -5.50 5.62
N GLU A 193 17.65 -4.71 6.50
CA GLU A 193 17.30 -5.12 7.87
C GLU A 193 15.84 -5.61 7.92
N PHE A 194 14.95 -4.90 7.27
CA PHE A 194 13.52 -5.19 7.30
C PHE A 194 13.10 -6.31 6.35
N PHE A 195 13.67 -6.38 5.14
CA PHE A 195 13.22 -7.34 4.13
C PHE A 195 13.36 -8.83 4.54
N PRO A 196 14.44 -9.26 5.22
CA PRO A 196 14.52 -10.63 5.73
C PRO A 196 13.41 -10.98 6.72
N GLU A 197 13.07 -10.05 7.63
CA GLU A 197 11.99 -10.25 8.61
C GLU A 197 10.62 -10.29 7.92
N LEU A 198 10.43 -9.45 6.88
CA LEU A 198 9.24 -9.50 6.03
C LEU A 198 9.11 -10.87 5.36
N VAL A 199 10.18 -11.42 4.80
CA VAL A 199 10.16 -12.73 4.13
C VAL A 199 9.78 -13.82 5.13
N GLU A 200 10.36 -13.86 6.32
CA GLU A 200 10.03 -14.81 7.39
C GLU A 200 8.56 -14.73 7.78
N PHE A 201 8.06 -13.51 8.03
CA PHE A 201 6.63 -13.29 8.32
C PHE A 201 5.72 -13.76 7.17
N MET A 202 6.11 -13.53 5.92
CA MET A 202 5.33 -13.96 4.75
C MET A 202 5.39 -15.47 4.55
N GLU A 203 6.50 -16.12 4.86
CA GLU A 203 6.64 -17.59 4.82
C GLU A 203 5.71 -18.26 5.84
N GLU A 204 5.64 -17.74 7.07
CA GLU A 204 4.69 -18.20 8.10
C GLU A 204 3.22 -17.97 7.71
N ASN A 205 2.96 -17.01 6.83
CA ASN A 205 1.65 -16.66 6.30
C ASN A 205 1.40 -17.16 4.88
N SER A 206 2.20 -18.10 4.36
CA SER A 206 2.11 -18.60 2.98
C SER A 206 0.73 -19.13 2.58
N GLY A 207 -0.09 -19.57 3.53
CA GLY A 207 -1.50 -19.91 3.30
C GLY A 207 -2.38 -18.75 2.81
N LEU A 208 -1.91 -17.49 2.91
CA LEU A 208 -2.60 -16.29 2.42
C LEU A 208 -2.04 -15.80 1.08
N SER A 209 -1.07 -16.48 0.47
CA SER A 209 -0.38 -16.03 -0.75
C SER A 209 -1.34 -15.77 -1.93
N GLU A 210 -2.47 -16.47 -1.99
CA GLU A 210 -3.50 -16.21 -2.99
C GLU A 210 -4.42 -15.02 -2.66
N SER A 211 -4.47 -14.60 -1.40
CA SER A 211 -5.40 -13.58 -0.91
C SER A 211 -4.73 -12.25 -0.56
N LEU A 212 -3.42 -12.25 -0.34
CA LEU A 212 -2.66 -11.02 -0.15
C LEU A 212 -1.91 -10.68 -1.43
N ILE A 213 -2.20 -9.53 -2.01
CA ILE A 213 -1.62 -9.06 -3.27
C ILE A 213 -0.82 -7.80 -2.96
N PHE A 214 0.49 -7.85 -3.16
CA PHE A 214 1.33 -6.68 -2.98
C PHE A 214 1.14 -5.69 -4.13
N GLU A 215 0.95 -4.42 -3.79
CA GLU A 215 0.72 -3.35 -4.75
C GLU A 215 1.93 -2.43 -4.80
N VAL A 216 2.55 -2.31 -5.98
CA VAL A 216 3.76 -1.50 -6.21
C VAL A 216 3.48 -0.52 -7.33
N ASN A 217 3.85 0.74 -7.18
CA ASN A 217 3.59 1.73 -8.20
C ASN A 217 4.56 1.64 -9.39
N GLN A 218 4.07 1.94 -10.59
CA GLN A 218 4.83 1.87 -11.83
C GLN A 218 6.13 2.70 -11.80
N PRO A 219 6.13 3.98 -11.39
CA PRO A 219 7.36 4.77 -11.35
C PRO A 219 8.46 4.16 -10.50
N ALA A 220 8.10 3.55 -9.35
CA ALA A 220 9.08 2.93 -8.46
C ALA A 220 9.67 1.65 -9.07
N ILE A 221 8.84 0.81 -9.71
CA ILE A 221 9.31 -0.40 -10.39
C ILE A 221 10.23 -0.06 -11.56
N LEU A 222 9.89 0.94 -12.37
CA LEU A 222 10.71 1.35 -13.52
C LEU A 222 12.04 1.99 -13.10
N ALA A 223 12.16 2.46 -11.88
CA ALA A 223 13.40 3.02 -11.35
C ALA A 223 14.37 1.94 -10.81
N LEU A 224 13.91 0.68 -10.66
CA LEU A 224 14.74 -0.42 -10.13
C LEU A 224 15.70 -0.96 -11.19
N GLU A 225 16.91 -1.28 -10.73
CA GLU A 225 17.83 -2.10 -11.50
C GLU A 225 17.42 -3.59 -11.47
N THR A 226 17.87 -4.36 -12.45
CA THR A 226 17.53 -5.80 -12.53
C THR A 226 17.95 -6.59 -11.27
N SER A 227 19.04 -6.18 -10.63
CA SER A 227 19.52 -6.78 -9.37
C SER A 227 18.59 -6.53 -8.17
N GLU A 228 17.82 -5.44 -8.20
CA GLU A 228 16.91 -5.03 -7.13
C GLU A 228 15.55 -5.71 -7.22
N LEU A 229 15.22 -6.26 -8.39
CA LEU A 229 13.98 -7.02 -8.60
C LEU A 229 13.97 -8.39 -7.88
N GLY A 230 15.11 -8.84 -7.32
CA GLY A 230 15.24 -10.09 -6.59
C GLY A 230 14.33 -10.21 -5.37
N SER A 231 13.97 -9.09 -4.74
CA SER A 231 13.01 -9.08 -3.62
C SER A 231 11.61 -9.53 -4.06
N LEU A 232 11.18 -9.09 -5.27
CA LEU A 232 9.92 -9.53 -5.85
C LEU A 232 9.96 -11.04 -6.17
N ASP A 233 11.07 -11.50 -6.75
CA ASP A 233 11.25 -12.92 -7.07
C ASP A 233 11.19 -13.79 -5.80
N THR A 234 11.73 -13.31 -4.68
CA THR A 234 11.70 -14.00 -3.37
C THR A 234 10.25 -14.13 -2.86
N LEU A 235 9.47 -13.06 -2.79
CA LEU A 235 8.08 -13.11 -2.37
C LEU A 235 7.20 -13.91 -3.36
N GLY A 236 7.49 -13.79 -4.67
CA GLY A 236 6.83 -14.57 -5.71
C GLY A 236 7.06 -16.07 -5.56
N ALA A 237 8.26 -16.50 -5.16
CA ALA A 237 8.57 -17.91 -4.89
C ALA A 237 7.77 -18.48 -3.71
N LEU A 238 7.35 -17.66 -2.75
CA LEU A 238 6.42 -18.01 -1.68
C LEU A 238 4.95 -18.09 -2.16
N GLY A 239 4.67 -17.75 -3.43
CA GLY A 239 3.36 -17.80 -4.05
C GLY A 239 2.60 -16.47 -4.02
N TYR A 240 3.18 -15.41 -3.47
CA TYR A 240 2.54 -14.09 -3.45
C TYR A 240 2.46 -13.48 -4.84
N ARG A 241 1.43 -12.65 -5.05
CA ARG A 241 1.13 -11.99 -6.31
C ARG A 241 1.33 -10.49 -6.18
N PHE A 242 1.55 -9.84 -7.32
CA PHE A 242 1.74 -8.41 -7.38
C PHE A 242 0.70 -7.74 -8.26
N SER A 243 0.43 -6.48 -7.95
CA SER A 243 -0.33 -5.51 -8.73
C SER A 243 0.60 -4.36 -9.10
N LEU A 244 0.62 -3.97 -10.36
CA LEU A 244 1.27 -2.74 -10.80
C LEU A 244 0.25 -1.62 -10.71
N ASP A 245 0.52 -0.64 -9.87
CA ASP A 245 -0.40 0.47 -9.61
C ASP A 245 0.10 1.79 -10.24
N HIS A 246 -0.80 2.77 -10.37
CA HIS A 246 -0.52 4.09 -10.97
C HIS A 246 0.07 3.98 -12.39
N VAL A 247 -0.45 3.04 -13.18
CA VAL A 247 0.03 2.86 -14.54
C VAL A 247 -0.42 4.02 -15.40
N SER A 248 0.57 4.76 -15.94
CA SER A 248 0.37 5.95 -16.77
C SER A 248 0.74 5.74 -18.23
N ASP A 249 1.55 4.72 -18.53
CA ASP A 249 1.87 4.29 -19.88
C ASP A 249 2.06 2.78 -19.93
N LEU A 250 2.06 2.22 -21.14
CA LEU A 250 2.16 0.78 -21.39
C LEU A 250 3.51 0.38 -22.01
N ASP A 251 4.51 1.24 -21.98
CA ASP A 251 5.88 0.93 -22.42
C ASP A 251 6.65 0.23 -21.27
N VAL A 252 6.12 -0.93 -20.89
CA VAL A 252 6.58 -1.76 -19.76
C VAL A 252 6.79 -3.19 -20.25
N ASP A 253 7.79 -3.87 -19.74
CA ASP A 253 7.98 -5.31 -19.95
C ASP A 253 6.95 -6.13 -19.16
N PHE A 254 5.70 -6.17 -19.64
CA PHE A 254 4.64 -6.94 -19.01
C PHE A 254 4.92 -8.45 -18.98
N ALA A 255 5.68 -8.99 -19.95
CA ALA A 255 6.08 -10.39 -19.93
C ALA A 255 7.02 -10.65 -18.76
N GLY A 256 8.04 -9.83 -18.57
CA GLY A 256 8.95 -9.92 -17.44
C GLY A 256 8.25 -9.72 -16.09
N LEU A 257 7.28 -8.79 -16.01
CA LEU A 257 6.46 -8.63 -14.80
C LEU A 257 5.58 -9.84 -14.54
N ARG A 258 4.96 -10.42 -15.58
CA ARG A 258 4.16 -11.65 -15.46
C ARG A 258 4.97 -12.81 -14.90
N ASP A 259 6.21 -12.97 -15.34
CA ASP A 259 7.13 -13.99 -14.85
C ASP A 259 7.50 -13.77 -13.37
N ARG A 260 7.50 -12.50 -12.91
CA ARG A 260 7.68 -12.10 -11.50
C ARG A 260 6.38 -12.06 -10.70
N HIS A 261 5.39 -12.86 -11.08
CA HIS A 261 4.12 -13.02 -10.37
C HIS A 261 3.19 -11.80 -10.34
N PHE A 262 3.40 -10.78 -11.17
CA PHE A 262 2.38 -9.78 -11.38
C PHE A 262 1.14 -10.41 -12.00
N ARG A 263 -0.03 -10.02 -11.52
CA ARG A 263 -1.33 -10.53 -11.99
C ARG A 263 -2.36 -9.45 -12.22
N PHE A 264 -2.07 -8.25 -11.76
CA PHE A 264 -2.97 -7.11 -11.84
C PHE A 264 -2.23 -5.89 -12.35
N VAL A 265 -2.96 -5.06 -13.09
CA VAL A 265 -2.55 -3.73 -13.53
C VAL A 265 -3.66 -2.77 -13.18
N LYS A 266 -3.38 -1.76 -12.37
CA LYS A 266 -4.33 -0.75 -11.92
C LYS A 266 -4.07 0.57 -12.64
N VAL A 267 -5.11 1.11 -13.27
CA VAL A 267 -5.07 2.33 -14.06
C VAL A 267 -6.21 3.24 -13.61
N ASP A 268 -5.96 4.53 -13.42
CA ASP A 268 -7.05 5.45 -13.12
C ASP A 268 -7.98 5.64 -14.34
N SER A 269 -9.26 5.91 -14.07
CA SER A 269 -10.30 5.96 -15.10
C SER A 269 -10.06 7.05 -16.15
N LYS A 270 -9.42 8.15 -15.76
CA LYS A 270 -9.12 9.26 -16.70
C LYS A 270 -8.03 8.85 -17.66
N THR A 271 -6.94 8.27 -17.13
CA THR A 271 -5.84 7.71 -17.94
C THR A 271 -6.35 6.60 -18.85
N PHE A 272 -7.16 5.69 -18.32
CA PHE A 272 -7.75 4.59 -19.09
C PHE A 272 -8.63 5.06 -20.25
N LEU A 273 -9.43 6.11 -20.04
CA LEU A 273 -10.34 6.64 -21.07
C LEU A 273 -9.65 7.56 -22.08
N HIS A 274 -8.39 7.94 -21.86
CA HIS A 274 -7.53 8.56 -22.86
C HIS A 274 -6.70 7.46 -23.54
N ASP A 275 -6.30 7.71 -24.80
CA ASP A 275 -5.43 6.78 -25.49
C ASP A 275 -4.07 6.73 -24.76
N MET A 276 -3.62 5.52 -24.44
CA MET A 276 -2.29 5.28 -23.87
C MET A 276 -1.30 4.94 -25.00
N GLU A 277 -0.01 5.11 -24.74
CA GLU A 277 1.04 4.80 -25.72
C GLU A 277 1.68 3.44 -25.42
N VAL A 278 1.95 2.68 -26.50
CA VAL A 278 2.74 1.44 -26.47
C VAL A 278 3.78 1.53 -27.56
N GLY A 279 5.06 1.56 -27.21
CA GLY A 279 6.14 1.66 -28.19
C GLY A 279 6.03 2.87 -29.10
N GLY A 280 5.57 4.03 -28.57
CA GLY A 280 5.35 5.27 -29.32
C GLY A 280 4.13 5.26 -30.24
N LYS A 281 3.19 4.34 -30.05
CA LYS A 281 1.91 4.27 -30.75
C LYS A 281 0.75 4.34 -29.76
N GLY A 282 -0.26 5.16 -30.06
CA GLY A 282 -1.46 5.24 -29.25
C GLY A 282 -2.19 3.89 -29.21
N LEU A 283 -2.52 3.43 -28.01
CA LEU A 283 -3.41 2.29 -27.75
C LEU A 283 -4.72 2.83 -27.21
N PRO A 284 -5.85 2.67 -27.93
CA PRO A 284 -7.15 3.03 -27.41
C PRO A 284 -7.47 2.29 -26.10
N GLY A 285 -8.11 2.95 -25.15
CA GLY A 285 -8.55 2.31 -23.91
C GLY A 285 -9.40 1.05 -24.15
N ALA A 286 -10.19 1.03 -25.24
CA ALA A 286 -10.96 -0.14 -25.67
C ALA A 286 -10.09 -1.40 -25.93
N ASP A 287 -8.85 -1.22 -26.36
CA ASP A 287 -7.94 -2.32 -26.69
C ASP A 287 -7.01 -2.69 -25.53
N MET A 288 -6.94 -1.86 -24.49
CA MET A 288 -6.03 -2.05 -23.36
C MET A 288 -6.28 -3.37 -22.62
N LYS A 289 -7.56 -3.70 -22.36
CA LYS A 289 -7.90 -4.98 -21.72
C LYS A 289 -7.37 -6.16 -22.53
N SER A 290 -7.67 -6.17 -23.82
CA SER A 290 -7.21 -7.24 -24.74
C SER A 290 -5.69 -7.31 -24.81
N TYR A 291 -5.01 -6.17 -24.76
CA TYR A 291 -3.54 -6.13 -24.71
C TYR A 291 -2.99 -6.76 -23.43
N LEU A 292 -3.51 -6.38 -22.26
CA LEU A 292 -3.08 -6.95 -20.97
C LEU A 292 -3.45 -8.44 -20.83
N ASP A 293 -4.57 -8.87 -21.39
CA ASP A 293 -4.98 -10.27 -21.42
C ASP A 293 -3.95 -11.16 -22.16
N THR A 294 -3.21 -10.64 -23.14
CA THR A 294 -2.15 -11.39 -23.83
C THR A 294 -1.01 -11.80 -22.87
N PHE A 295 -0.84 -11.09 -21.77
CA PHE A 295 0.13 -11.38 -20.71
C PHE A 295 -0.49 -12.10 -19.50
N ASP A 296 -1.78 -12.47 -19.55
CA ASP A 296 -2.54 -13.01 -18.40
C ASP A 296 -2.51 -12.05 -17.18
N LEU A 297 -2.69 -10.75 -17.45
CA LEU A 297 -2.78 -9.68 -16.46
C LEU A 297 -4.20 -9.13 -16.40
N LYS A 298 -4.73 -8.97 -15.21
CA LYS A 298 -6.08 -8.44 -14.98
C LYS A 298 -6.05 -6.93 -14.83
N LEU A 299 -6.87 -6.26 -15.63
CA LEU A 299 -7.06 -4.82 -15.53
C LEU A 299 -8.01 -4.49 -14.36
N VAL A 300 -7.61 -3.54 -13.54
CA VAL A 300 -8.46 -2.86 -12.54
C VAL A 300 -8.50 -1.38 -12.90
N VAL A 301 -9.69 -0.82 -13.08
CA VAL A 301 -9.84 0.63 -13.32
C VAL A 301 -10.23 1.30 -12.02
N ASP A 302 -9.39 2.22 -11.55
CA ASP A 302 -9.59 2.99 -10.31
C ASP A 302 -10.16 4.39 -10.57
N GLN A 303 -10.52 5.11 -9.51
CA GLN A 303 -11.09 6.46 -9.52
C GLN A 303 -12.36 6.56 -10.39
N VAL A 304 -13.21 5.54 -10.30
CA VAL A 304 -14.51 5.54 -10.95
C VAL A 304 -15.53 6.21 -10.05
N ASP A 305 -15.90 7.45 -10.38
CA ASP A 305 -16.71 8.32 -9.51
C ASP A 305 -18.11 8.59 -10.07
N ASP A 306 -18.41 8.18 -11.32
CA ASP A 306 -19.70 8.44 -11.98
C ASP A 306 -20.15 7.29 -12.89
N GLU A 307 -21.48 7.23 -13.13
CA GLU A 307 -22.14 6.22 -13.95
C GLU A 307 -21.79 6.31 -15.44
N GLY A 308 -21.46 7.49 -15.93
CA GLY A 308 -21.06 7.67 -17.34
C GLY A 308 -19.71 7.00 -17.61
N THR A 309 -18.80 7.05 -16.63
CA THR A 309 -17.56 6.30 -16.66
C THR A 309 -17.83 4.79 -16.66
N VAL A 310 -18.69 4.28 -15.77
CA VAL A 310 -19.05 2.84 -15.72
C VAL A 310 -19.58 2.35 -17.06
N ALA A 311 -20.47 3.11 -17.72
CA ALA A 311 -21.01 2.73 -19.01
C ALA A 311 -19.91 2.51 -20.06
N LYS A 312 -18.91 3.40 -20.12
CA LYS A 312 -17.75 3.26 -21.01
C LYS A 312 -16.88 2.04 -20.65
N LEU A 313 -16.66 1.80 -19.35
CA LEU A 313 -15.89 0.64 -18.88
C LEU A 313 -16.54 -0.66 -19.29
N LEU A 314 -17.89 -0.73 -19.24
CA LEU A 314 -18.67 -1.90 -19.71
C LEU A 314 -18.53 -2.10 -21.22
N ASP A 315 -18.59 -1.02 -22.00
CA ASP A 315 -18.40 -1.10 -23.46
C ASP A 315 -17.00 -1.62 -23.82
N TYR A 316 -15.99 -1.36 -22.98
CA TYR A 316 -14.61 -1.82 -23.15
C TYR A 316 -14.33 -3.18 -22.48
N GLY A 317 -15.36 -3.82 -21.93
CA GLY A 317 -15.24 -5.14 -21.31
C GLY A 317 -14.44 -5.19 -20.02
N VAL A 318 -14.34 -4.06 -19.30
CA VAL A 318 -13.66 -4.01 -18.00
C VAL A 318 -14.45 -4.81 -16.97
N GLU A 319 -13.74 -5.70 -16.26
CA GLU A 319 -14.35 -6.62 -15.30
C GLU A 319 -14.18 -6.19 -13.84
N LEU A 320 -13.15 -5.39 -13.53
CA LEU A 320 -12.84 -4.94 -12.17
C LEU A 320 -12.72 -3.42 -12.13
N ALA A 321 -13.41 -2.81 -11.19
CA ALA A 321 -13.40 -1.37 -11.02
C ALA A 321 -13.38 -1.00 -9.52
N GLN A 322 -12.83 0.18 -9.22
CA GLN A 322 -12.73 0.76 -7.90
C GLN A 322 -13.01 2.26 -7.98
N GLY A 323 -13.52 2.86 -6.93
CA GLY A 323 -13.79 4.31 -6.88
C GLY A 323 -14.89 4.63 -5.90
N ASN A 324 -15.11 5.94 -5.67
CA ASN A 324 -16.10 6.41 -4.69
C ASN A 324 -17.53 6.01 -5.04
N LEU A 325 -17.81 5.79 -6.33
CA LEU A 325 -19.12 5.31 -6.77
C LEU A 325 -19.50 3.95 -6.15
N PHE A 326 -18.51 3.09 -5.88
CA PHE A 326 -18.72 1.74 -5.36
C PHE A 326 -18.59 1.65 -3.84
N GLY A 327 -18.05 2.67 -3.22
CA GLY A 327 -17.94 2.81 -1.77
C GLY A 327 -16.67 3.48 -1.31
N ALA A 328 -16.82 4.32 -0.28
CA ALA A 328 -15.69 4.93 0.41
C ALA A 328 -14.92 3.88 1.25
N PRO A 329 -13.64 4.13 1.55
CA PRO A 329 -12.89 3.29 2.48
C PRO A 329 -13.59 3.22 3.85
N LYS A 330 -13.78 2.00 4.37
CA LYS A 330 -14.38 1.75 5.70
C LYS A 330 -13.33 1.21 6.67
N PRO A 331 -13.34 1.62 7.96
CA PRO A 331 -12.41 1.07 8.95
C PRO A 331 -12.65 -0.43 9.14
N VAL A 332 -11.57 -1.19 9.29
CA VAL A 332 -11.66 -2.62 9.62
C VAL A 332 -12.19 -2.76 11.04
N SER A 333 -13.35 -3.36 11.15
CA SER A 333 -14.04 -3.63 12.43
C SER A 333 -14.60 -5.05 12.43
N PRO A 334 -14.90 -5.63 13.61
CA PRO A 334 -15.57 -6.91 13.68
C PRO A 334 -16.93 -6.93 12.97
N ALA A 335 -17.61 -5.78 12.94
CA ALA A 335 -18.89 -5.63 12.23
C ALA A 335 -18.68 -5.71 10.70
N LEU A 336 -17.71 -4.96 10.15
CA LEU A 336 -17.39 -5.01 8.72
C LEU A 336 -16.99 -6.43 8.29
N LEU A 337 -16.12 -7.09 9.05
CA LEU A 337 -15.67 -8.45 8.70
C LEU A 337 -16.82 -9.45 8.70
N ARG A 338 -17.77 -9.36 9.65
CA ARG A 338 -18.99 -10.18 9.65
C ARG A 338 -19.88 -9.87 8.44
N GLU A 339 -20.09 -8.59 8.11
CA GLU A 339 -20.83 -8.18 6.91
C GLU A 339 -20.26 -8.82 5.64
N LEU A 340 -18.92 -8.85 5.52
CA LEU A 340 -18.23 -9.46 4.38
C LEU A 340 -18.34 -10.98 4.34
N GLU A 341 -18.47 -11.64 5.49
CA GLU A 341 -18.73 -13.08 5.58
C GLU A 341 -20.20 -13.42 5.26
N GLU A 342 -21.16 -12.62 5.77
CA GLU A 342 -22.59 -12.85 5.61
C GLU A 342 -23.10 -12.52 4.21
N ALA A 343 -22.54 -11.52 3.53
CA ALA A 343 -22.84 -11.21 2.12
C ALA A 343 -22.59 -12.40 1.19
N ASP A 344 -21.90 -13.42 1.67
CA ASP A 344 -21.62 -14.67 0.98
C ASP A 344 -22.73 -15.74 1.13
N ALA A 345 -23.62 -15.58 2.10
CA ALA A 345 -24.63 -16.58 2.42
C ALA A 345 -25.98 -16.35 1.66
N ALA A 346 -26.13 -15.20 0.99
CA ALA A 346 -27.32 -14.81 0.24
C ALA A 346 -27.07 -14.86 -1.29
#